data_d0a6906d1b237829682a339f6205de09
#
_entry.id   d0a6906d1b237829682a339f6205de09
#
_cell.length_a   1.000
_cell.length_b   1.000
_cell.length_c   1.000
_cell.angle_alpha   90.00
_cell.angle_beta   90.00
_cell.angle_gamma   90.00
#
_symmetry.space_group_name_H-M   'P 1'
#
loop_
_entity.id
_entity.type
_entity.pdbx_description
1 polymer ?
#
loop_
_entity_poly.entity_id
_entity_poly.type
_entity_poly.pdbx_seq_one_letter_code
_entity_poly.pdbx_strand_id
1 'polypeptide(L)'
;MSNIKYSIICCYYNEIGLLKNKFDLLLDEIKNLPFSFELFVCDNNSNDGSREFLKDQENKKIQNINFVYNEKNLGKGGSIKKCIDLSKGEFIVIFDIDEYLIKDLIKADNFLKNDDQIMFLVGSRIINQKKFIYKKNYYGVRIMSMLINFLFKTKVSDAAGATKIFKKNIYDKFKYSTNGFDFEFEVLCKFAKNGFKVSEFPIEYHPRSFEEGKKLRAFKDGFYILKTIVKSYLIK
;
A
#
# COMPACT_ATOMS: atom_id res chain seq x y z
N MET A 1 -21.81 16.76 -5.15
CA MET A 1 -20.56 16.34 -4.44
C MET A 1 -19.64 15.74 -5.49
N SER A 2 -18.44 16.29 -5.70
CA SER A 2 -17.47 15.71 -6.64
C SER A 2 -17.12 14.31 -6.16
N ASN A 3 -17.25 13.33 -7.04
CA ASN A 3 -16.96 11.94 -6.71
C ASN A 3 -15.43 11.80 -6.51
N ILE A 4 -14.98 11.44 -5.30
CA ILE A 4 -13.56 11.24 -5.02
C ILE A 4 -13.11 9.99 -5.74
N LYS A 5 -12.08 10.11 -6.58
CA LYS A 5 -11.56 8.97 -7.34
C LYS A 5 -10.65 8.08 -6.49
N TYR A 6 -9.71 8.67 -5.74
CA TYR A 6 -8.74 7.93 -4.97
C TYR A 6 -8.74 8.30 -3.49
N SER A 7 -8.75 7.30 -2.61
CA SER A 7 -8.39 7.42 -1.21
C SER A 7 -6.98 6.87 -1.02
N ILE A 8 -6.01 7.77 -0.85
CA ILE A 8 -4.60 7.44 -0.68
C ILE A 8 -4.34 7.24 0.82
N ILE A 9 -3.76 6.12 1.21
CA ILE A 9 -3.55 5.75 2.62
C ILE A 9 -2.07 5.57 2.88
N CYS A 10 -1.52 6.41 3.77
CA CYS A 10 -0.17 6.35 4.29
C CYS A 10 -0.20 6.07 5.79
N CYS A 11 0.38 4.95 6.25
CA CYS A 11 0.42 4.58 7.65
C CYS A 11 1.84 4.65 8.21
N TYR A 12 2.00 5.27 9.37
CA TYR A 12 3.28 5.49 10.05
C TYR A 12 3.30 4.87 11.44
N TYR A 13 4.46 4.39 11.84
CA TYR A 13 4.73 3.94 13.20
C TYR A 13 6.20 4.17 13.52
N ASN A 14 6.50 5.10 14.42
CA ASN A 14 7.87 5.48 14.79
C ASN A 14 8.74 5.80 13.57
N GLU A 15 8.35 6.86 12.82
CA GLU A 15 8.99 7.29 11.57
C GLU A 15 9.30 8.80 11.56
N ILE A 16 9.65 9.39 12.72
CA ILE A 16 9.87 10.84 12.82
C ILE A 16 10.92 11.38 11.85
N GLY A 17 12.02 10.62 11.63
CA GLY A 17 13.06 10.99 10.68
C GLY A 17 12.55 11.03 9.24
N LEU A 18 11.76 10.02 8.84
CA LEU A 18 11.13 9.96 7.52
C LEU A 18 10.14 11.11 7.32
N LEU A 19 9.26 11.33 8.30
CA LEU A 19 8.26 12.38 8.24
C LEU A 19 8.88 13.75 8.06
N LYS A 20 9.89 14.10 8.85
CA LYS A 20 10.62 15.39 8.73
C LYS A 20 11.28 15.58 7.37
N ASN A 21 11.75 14.51 6.76
CA ASN A 21 12.50 14.59 5.51
C ASN A 21 11.62 14.52 4.24
N LYS A 22 10.46 13.85 4.31
CA LYS A 22 9.67 13.55 3.10
C LYS A 22 8.22 14.04 3.13
N PHE A 23 7.71 14.51 4.27
CA PHE A 23 6.31 14.90 4.35
C PHE A 23 6.00 16.13 3.49
N ASP A 24 6.87 17.15 3.51
CA ASP A 24 6.68 18.33 2.65
C ASP A 24 6.77 17.99 1.17
N LEU A 25 7.66 17.06 0.77
CA LEU A 25 7.73 16.55 -0.59
C LEU A 25 6.43 15.86 -1.01
N LEU A 26 5.86 15.01 -0.12
CA LEU A 26 4.53 14.40 -0.35
C LEU A 26 3.48 15.47 -0.59
N LEU A 27 3.44 16.52 0.25
CA LEU A 27 2.48 17.62 0.11
C LEU A 27 2.63 18.36 -1.21
N ASP A 28 3.85 18.55 -1.70
CA ASP A 28 4.11 19.21 -2.98
C ASP A 28 3.72 18.33 -4.17
N GLU A 29 4.01 17.04 -4.09
CA GLU A 29 3.65 16.09 -5.16
C GLU A 29 2.14 15.91 -5.30
N ILE A 30 1.37 15.85 -4.20
CA ILE A 30 -0.09 15.66 -4.25
C ILE A 30 -0.82 16.85 -4.88
N LYS A 31 -0.28 18.08 -4.76
CA LYS A 31 -0.87 19.28 -5.40
C LYS A 31 -0.99 19.17 -6.92
N ASN A 32 -0.12 18.35 -7.52
CA ASN A 32 -0.01 18.18 -8.98
C ASN A 32 -0.78 16.95 -9.50
N LEU A 33 -1.53 16.25 -8.64
CA LEU A 33 -2.32 15.10 -9.08
C LEU A 33 -3.52 15.57 -9.94
N PRO A 34 -3.70 15.01 -11.15
CA PRO A 34 -4.72 15.47 -12.10
C PRO A 34 -6.11 14.86 -11.86
N PHE A 35 -6.37 14.34 -10.68
CA PHE A 35 -7.62 13.66 -10.32
C PHE A 35 -8.05 14.01 -8.90
N SER A 36 -9.33 13.79 -8.59
CA SER A 36 -9.87 14.00 -7.26
C SER A 36 -9.37 12.93 -6.29
N PHE A 37 -8.89 13.36 -5.13
CA PHE A 37 -8.38 12.46 -4.11
C PHE A 37 -8.66 12.97 -2.69
N GLU A 38 -8.56 12.07 -1.74
CA GLU A 38 -8.35 12.32 -0.32
C GLU A 38 -7.12 11.54 0.14
N LEU A 39 -6.34 12.12 1.05
CA LEU A 39 -5.16 11.50 1.65
C LEU A 39 -5.45 11.20 3.11
N PHE A 40 -5.26 9.96 3.53
CA PHE A 40 -5.25 9.54 4.92
C PHE A 40 -3.81 9.38 5.41
N VAL A 41 -3.46 10.15 6.43
CA VAL A 41 -2.17 10.07 7.14
C VAL A 41 -2.45 9.45 8.51
N CYS A 42 -2.08 8.18 8.67
CA CYS A 42 -2.42 7.42 9.86
C CYS A 42 -1.20 7.20 10.77
N ASP A 43 -1.26 7.71 11.99
CA ASP A 43 -0.32 7.36 13.05
C ASP A 43 -0.79 6.10 13.80
N ASN A 44 0.05 5.07 13.80
CA ASN A 44 -0.25 3.80 14.45
C ASN A 44 0.25 3.72 15.90
N ASN A 45 -0.01 4.77 16.69
CA ASN A 45 0.41 4.91 18.09
C ASN A 45 1.94 5.02 18.25
N SER A 46 2.54 5.98 17.54
CA SER A 46 3.98 6.29 17.66
C SER A 46 4.33 6.96 18.99
N ASN A 47 5.58 6.78 19.43
CA ASN A 47 6.14 7.34 20.65
C ASN A 47 7.55 7.97 20.46
N ASP A 48 7.94 8.26 19.21
CA ASP A 48 9.22 8.83 18.82
C ASP A 48 9.13 10.32 18.39
N GLY A 49 7.96 10.96 18.59
CA GLY A 49 7.67 12.32 18.13
C GLY A 49 6.93 12.38 16.78
N SER A 50 6.71 11.23 16.11
CA SER A 50 5.94 11.17 14.84
C SER A 50 4.52 11.71 15.01
N ARG A 51 3.85 11.34 16.11
CA ARG A 51 2.46 11.75 16.40
C ARG A 51 2.35 13.24 16.62
N GLU A 52 3.26 13.82 17.38
CA GLU A 52 3.33 15.25 17.65
C GLU A 52 3.56 16.03 16.35
N PHE A 53 4.52 15.58 15.54
CA PHE A 53 4.77 16.16 14.21
C PHE A 53 3.51 16.15 13.34
N LEU A 54 2.78 15.03 13.27
CA LEU A 54 1.56 14.94 12.47
C LEU A 54 0.43 15.84 13.00
N LYS A 55 0.29 15.99 14.32
CA LYS A 55 -0.66 16.95 14.92
C LYS A 55 -0.33 18.39 14.54
N ASP A 56 0.95 18.75 14.49
CA ASP A 56 1.38 20.07 14.03
C ASP A 56 1.05 20.30 12.56
N GLN A 57 1.17 19.26 11.71
CA GLN A 57 0.73 19.36 10.31
C GLN A 57 -0.80 19.47 10.18
N GLU A 58 -1.57 18.74 10.98
CA GLU A 58 -3.04 18.80 11.00
C GLU A 58 -3.53 20.21 11.32
N ASN A 59 -2.88 20.93 12.25
CA ASN A 59 -3.21 22.30 12.60
C ASN A 59 -3.09 23.28 11.41
N LYS A 60 -2.35 22.94 10.36
CA LYS A 60 -2.24 23.74 9.13
C LYS A 60 -3.49 23.64 8.24
N LYS A 61 -4.44 22.76 8.56
CA LYS A 61 -5.73 22.56 7.85
C LYS A 61 -5.57 22.39 6.34
N ILE A 62 -4.66 21.51 5.93
CA ILE A 62 -4.39 21.24 4.51
C ILE A 62 -5.60 20.53 3.89
N GLN A 63 -6.07 21.03 2.75
CA GLN A 63 -7.24 20.46 2.06
C GLN A 63 -6.99 19.00 1.62
N ASN A 64 -8.04 18.20 1.64
CA ASN A 64 -8.08 16.80 1.21
C ASN A 64 -7.16 15.87 2.03
N ILE A 65 -6.65 16.29 3.19
CA ILE A 65 -5.84 15.46 4.09
C ILE A 65 -6.63 15.17 5.36
N ASN A 66 -6.73 13.88 5.69
CA ASN A 66 -7.39 13.37 6.88
C ASN A 66 -6.32 12.73 7.79
N PHE A 67 -6.15 13.25 8.99
CA PHE A 67 -5.24 12.68 9.98
C PHE A 67 -6.00 11.67 10.85
N VAL A 68 -5.41 10.49 11.04
CA VAL A 68 -6.00 9.40 11.82
C VAL A 68 -5.01 8.96 12.89
N TYR A 69 -5.43 8.91 14.14
CA TYR A 69 -4.59 8.51 15.26
C TYR A 69 -5.14 7.25 15.90
N ASN A 70 -4.31 6.22 15.99
CA ASN A 70 -4.68 4.99 16.71
C ASN A 70 -4.33 5.13 18.19
N GLU A 71 -5.17 4.63 19.07
CA GLU A 71 -4.92 4.61 20.53
C GLU A 71 -3.94 3.50 20.94
N LYS A 72 -3.81 2.47 20.09
CA LYS A 72 -2.84 1.37 20.25
C LYS A 72 -2.30 0.96 18.88
N ASN A 73 -1.15 0.30 18.86
CA ASN A 73 -0.60 -0.26 17.62
C ASN A 73 -1.49 -1.39 17.10
N LEU A 74 -2.14 -1.15 15.97
CA LEU A 74 -3.04 -2.11 15.30
C LEU A 74 -2.32 -2.99 14.26
N GLY A 75 -1.01 -2.78 14.03
CA GLY A 75 -0.29 -3.29 12.88
C GLY A 75 -0.58 -2.51 11.60
N LYS A 76 0.25 -2.69 10.55
CA LYS A 76 0.09 -1.97 9.26
C LYS A 76 -1.29 -2.20 8.67
N GLY A 77 -1.69 -3.47 8.51
CA GLY A 77 -2.99 -3.84 7.95
C GLY A 77 -4.18 -3.34 8.78
N GLY A 78 -4.07 -3.36 10.12
CA GLY A 78 -5.11 -2.83 11.00
C GLY A 78 -5.32 -1.33 10.83
N SER A 79 -4.24 -0.56 10.71
CA SER A 79 -4.29 0.89 10.43
C SER A 79 -4.87 1.19 9.06
N ILE A 80 -4.48 0.42 8.03
CA ILE A 80 -5.02 0.58 6.67
C ILE A 80 -6.52 0.30 6.67
N LYS A 81 -7.01 -0.77 7.30
CA LYS A 81 -8.44 -1.08 7.39
C LYS A 81 -9.23 0.06 8.00
N LYS A 82 -8.75 0.63 9.11
CA LYS A 82 -9.41 1.78 9.75
C LYS A 82 -9.51 2.98 8.80
N CYS A 83 -8.49 3.25 8.00
CA CYS A 83 -8.55 4.32 7.00
C CYS A 83 -9.50 3.98 5.85
N ILE A 84 -9.55 2.72 5.40
CA ILE A 84 -10.49 2.27 4.36
C ILE A 84 -11.94 2.45 4.83
N ASP A 85 -12.25 2.15 6.08
CA ASP A 85 -13.60 2.32 6.65
C ASP A 85 -14.05 3.79 6.64
N LEU A 86 -13.12 4.74 6.73
CA LEU A 86 -13.38 6.19 6.68
C LEU A 86 -13.38 6.73 5.24
N SER A 87 -12.87 5.99 4.28
CA SER A 87 -12.61 6.45 2.91
C SER A 87 -13.87 6.52 2.05
N LYS A 88 -13.87 7.48 1.09
CA LYS A 88 -14.98 7.75 0.15
C LYS A 88 -14.59 7.58 -1.32
N GLY A 89 -13.31 7.33 -1.60
CA GLY A 89 -12.81 7.17 -2.95
C GLY A 89 -13.31 5.89 -3.64
N GLU A 90 -13.43 5.93 -4.94
CA GLU A 90 -13.75 4.76 -5.77
C GLU A 90 -12.65 3.70 -5.66
N PHE A 91 -11.39 4.16 -5.65
CA PHE A 91 -10.21 3.32 -5.50
C PHE A 91 -9.49 3.61 -4.20
N ILE A 92 -9.05 2.56 -3.52
CA ILE A 92 -8.11 2.63 -2.41
C ILE A 92 -6.69 2.53 -2.95
N VAL A 93 -5.80 3.39 -2.47
CA VAL A 93 -4.36 3.35 -2.74
C VAL A 93 -3.61 3.15 -1.43
N ILE A 94 -2.96 2.00 -1.28
CA ILE A 94 -1.98 1.81 -0.20
C ILE A 94 -0.64 2.35 -0.71
N PHE A 95 -0.02 3.24 0.05
CA PHE A 95 1.18 3.93 -0.37
C PHE A 95 2.18 4.10 0.78
N ASP A 96 3.44 3.74 0.52
CA ASP A 96 4.56 3.93 1.44
C ASP A 96 5.50 5.02 0.89
N ILE A 97 5.50 6.19 1.52
CA ILE A 97 6.26 7.38 1.07
C ILE A 97 7.79 7.21 1.10
N ASP A 98 8.27 6.24 1.84
CA ASP A 98 9.70 6.00 2.05
C ASP A 98 10.41 5.44 0.82
N GLU A 99 9.71 4.61 0.05
CA GLU A 99 10.29 3.85 -1.04
C GLU A 99 9.75 4.25 -2.42
N TYR A 100 8.67 5.08 -2.51
CA TYR A 100 7.92 5.34 -3.74
C TYR A 100 7.63 6.82 -3.93
N LEU A 101 7.30 7.21 -5.17
CA LEU A 101 6.93 8.56 -5.55
C LEU A 101 5.43 8.64 -5.82
N ILE A 102 4.75 9.63 -5.23
CA ILE A 102 3.30 9.81 -5.42
C ILE A 102 2.94 10.06 -6.88
N LYS A 103 3.85 10.66 -7.68
CA LYS A 103 3.68 10.85 -9.13
C LYS A 103 3.47 9.56 -9.91
N ASP A 104 3.90 8.39 -9.38
CA ASP A 104 3.63 7.11 -10.01
C ASP A 104 2.14 6.77 -10.04
N LEU A 105 1.31 7.42 -9.19
CA LEU A 105 -0.14 7.30 -9.26
C LEU A 105 -0.72 7.85 -10.57
N ILE A 106 -0.06 8.82 -11.22
CA ILE A 106 -0.46 9.32 -12.53
C ILE A 106 -0.28 8.21 -13.60
N LYS A 107 0.81 7.44 -13.50
CA LYS A 107 1.01 6.26 -14.37
C LYS A 107 -0.08 5.21 -14.11
N ALA A 108 -0.37 4.93 -12.83
CA ALA A 108 -1.41 3.99 -12.45
C ALA A 108 -2.80 4.42 -12.95
N ASP A 109 -3.14 5.70 -12.87
CA ASP A 109 -4.40 6.25 -13.38
C ASP A 109 -4.55 6.00 -14.89
N ASN A 110 -3.46 6.14 -15.66
CA ASN A 110 -3.47 5.84 -17.10
C ASN A 110 -3.66 4.34 -17.36
N PHE A 111 -3.06 3.45 -16.57
CA PHE A 111 -3.31 2.01 -16.67
C PHE A 111 -4.77 1.66 -16.43
N LEU A 112 -5.39 2.24 -15.39
CA LEU A 112 -6.79 2.01 -15.06
C LEU A 112 -7.76 2.61 -16.10
N LYS A 113 -7.40 3.73 -16.75
CA LYS A 113 -8.19 4.34 -17.82
C LYS A 113 -8.15 3.52 -19.12
N ASN A 114 -7.01 2.89 -19.40
CA ASN A 114 -6.83 2.10 -20.61
C ASN A 114 -7.46 0.70 -20.52
N ASP A 115 -7.77 0.23 -19.30
CA ASP A 115 -8.36 -1.08 -19.07
C ASP A 115 -9.26 -1.05 -17.82
N ASP A 116 -10.54 -0.80 -18.03
CA ASP A 116 -11.56 -0.69 -16.98
C ASP A 116 -11.89 -2.01 -16.27
N GLN A 117 -11.42 -3.14 -16.82
CA GLN A 117 -11.56 -4.44 -16.18
C GLN A 117 -10.57 -4.66 -15.03
N ILE A 118 -9.52 -3.84 -14.91
CA ILE A 118 -8.56 -3.95 -13.82
C ILE A 118 -9.24 -3.55 -12.52
N MET A 119 -9.34 -4.50 -11.58
CA MET A 119 -9.94 -4.29 -10.26
C MET A 119 -8.89 -4.21 -9.15
N PHE A 120 -7.68 -4.72 -9.43
CA PHE A 120 -6.54 -4.66 -8.54
C PHE A 120 -5.25 -4.40 -9.34
N LEU A 121 -4.52 -3.34 -8.99
CA LEU A 121 -3.29 -2.95 -9.67
C LEU A 121 -2.14 -2.90 -8.67
N VAL A 122 -1.03 -3.55 -8.99
CA VAL A 122 0.19 -3.61 -8.16
C VAL A 122 1.28 -2.77 -8.79
N GLY A 123 1.91 -1.90 -8.00
CA GLY A 123 3.14 -1.22 -8.41
C GLY A 123 4.32 -2.19 -8.36
N SER A 124 4.87 -2.55 -9.51
CA SER A 124 5.96 -3.51 -9.63
C SER A 124 7.32 -2.82 -9.71
N ARG A 125 8.21 -3.18 -8.79
CA ARG A 125 9.61 -2.79 -8.78
C ARG A 125 10.43 -3.57 -9.81
N ILE A 126 9.90 -4.70 -10.28
CA ILE A 126 10.62 -5.70 -11.07
C ILE A 126 10.57 -5.37 -12.56
N ILE A 127 9.45 -4.81 -13.06
CA ILE A 127 9.24 -4.59 -14.50
C ILE A 127 10.34 -3.72 -15.11
N ASN A 128 10.77 -2.65 -14.43
CA ASN A 128 11.76 -1.70 -14.97
C ASN A 128 13.14 -1.75 -14.31
N GLN A 129 13.31 -2.59 -13.28
CA GLN A 129 14.56 -2.57 -12.50
C GLN A 129 15.55 -3.62 -13.00
N LYS A 130 16.71 -3.15 -13.47
CA LYS A 130 17.78 -4.03 -13.98
C LYS A 130 18.73 -4.55 -12.88
N LYS A 131 18.75 -3.93 -11.68
CA LYS A 131 19.64 -4.33 -10.58
C LYS A 131 18.89 -4.28 -9.25
N PHE A 132 19.02 -5.33 -8.45
CA PHE A 132 18.43 -5.44 -7.12
C PHE A 132 19.52 -5.33 -6.06
N ILE A 133 19.41 -4.34 -5.17
CA ILE A 133 20.37 -4.13 -4.07
C ILE A 133 20.29 -5.30 -3.08
N TYR A 134 19.08 -5.79 -2.79
CA TYR A 134 18.85 -6.89 -1.83
C TYR A 134 18.42 -8.18 -2.53
N LYS A 135 19.37 -8.94 -3.07
CA LYS A 135 19.12 -10.20 -3.81
C LYS A 135 18.25 -11.20 -3.05
N LYS A 136 18.47 -11.39 -1.74
CA LYS A 136 17.67 -12.31 -0.91
C LYS A 136 16.19 -11.92 -0.87
N ASN A 137 15.89 -10.62 -0.70
CA ASN A 137 14.51 -10.13 -0.71
C ASN A 137 13.87 -10.30 -2.08
N TYR A 138 14.62 -10.07 -3.15
CA TYR A 138 14.16 -10.27 -4.52
C TYR A 138 13.71 -11.72 -4.75
N TYR A 139 14.53 -12.70 -4.41
CA TYR A 139 14.16 -14.12 -4.56
C TYR A 139 12.94 -14.49 -3.71
N GLY A 140 12.87 -14.01 -2.47
CA GLY A 140 11.69 -14.20 -1.61
C GLY A 140 10.40 -13.67 -2.25
N VAL A 141 10.44 -12.45 -2.79
CA VAL A 141 9.30 -11.84 -3.49
C VAL A 141 8.92 -12.65 -4.73
N ARG A 142 9.89 -13.12 -5.53
CA ARG A 142 9.64 -13.94 -6.72
C ARG A 142 8.96 -15.26 -6.36
N ILE A 143 9.40 -15.92 -5.30
CA ILE A 143 8.79 -17.18 -4.83
C ILE A 143 7.34 -16.94 -4.41
N MET A 144 7.06 -15.88 -3.63
CA MET A 144 5.69 -15.53 -3.23
C MET A 144 4.81 -15.19 -4.43
N SER A 145 5.33 -14.43 -5.39
CA SER A 145 4.60 -14.09 -6.63
C SER A 145 4.31 -15.34 -7.47
N MET A 146 5.28 -16.25 -7.61
CA MET A 146 5.07 -17.52 -8.32
C MET A 146 4.00 -18.39 -7.64
N LEU A 147 4.01 -18.46 -6.31
CA LEU A 147 2.99 -19.19 -5.54
C LEU A 147 1.59 -18.60 -5.77
N ILE A 148 1.44 -17.27 -5.70
CA ILE A 148 0.18 -16.59 -5.95
C ILE A 148 -0.29 -16.84 -7.39
N ASN A 149 0.61 -16.74 -8.37
CA ASN A 149 0.29 -16.99 -9.76
C ASN A 149 -0.19 -18.43 -10.00
N PHE A 150 0.45 -19.40 -9.36
CA PHE A 150 0.06 -20.81 -9.45
C PHE A 150 -1.31 -21.07 -8.82
N LEU A 151 -1.53 -20.57 -7.58
CA LEU A 151 -2.76 -20.83 -6.83
C LEU A 151 -3.98 -20.07 -7.38
N PHE A 152 -3.78 -18.84 -7.82
CA PHE A 152 -4.89 -17.93 -8.19
C PHE A 152 -4.92 -17.57 -9.68
N LYS A 153 -4.06 -18.19 -10.51
CA LYS A 153 -3.99 -17.99 -11.97
C LYS A 153 -3.78 -16.51 -12.37
N THR A 154 -2.99 -15.77 -11.56
CA THR A 154 -2.58 -14.39 -11.87
C THR A 154 -1.26 -14.38 -12.66
N LYS A 155 -0.81 -13.16 -13.04
CA LYS A 155 0.47 -12.96 -13.75
C LYS A 155 1.24 -11.79 -13.13
N VAL A 156 1.37 -11.79 -11.78
CA VAL A 156 2.10 -10.74 -11.08
C VAL A 156 3.57 -11.12 -10.93
N SER A 157 4.47 -10.18 -11.20
CA SER A 157 5.91 -10.35 -11.01
C SER A 157 6.37 -9.95 -9.61
N ASP A 158 5.66 -8.99 -8.97
CA ASP A 158 6.00 -8.38 -7.67
C ASP A 158 4.76 -8.26 -6.76
N ALA A 159 4.29 -9.39 -6.22
CA ALA A 159 3.16 -9.38 -5.29
C ALA A 159 3.43 -8.60 -3.99
N ALA A 160 4.70 -8.33 -3.67
CA ALA A 160 5.13 -7.57 -2.49
C ALA A 160 5.36 -6.07 -2.77
N GLY A 161 5.05 -5.57 -3.97
CA GLY A 161 5.10 -4.14 -4.25
C GLY A 161 4.18 -3.38 -3.30
N ALA A 162 4.68 -2.36 -2.60
CA ALA A 162 3.92 -1.71 -1.54
C ALA A 162 2.81 -0.78 -2.06
N THR A 163 2.94 -0.26 -3.28
CA THR A 163 1.84 0.48 -3.92
C THR A 163 0.81 -0.50 -4.44
N LYS A 164 -0.37 -0.50 -3.84
CA LYS A 164 -1.52 -1.31 -4.27
C LYS A 164 -2.74 -0.43 -4.45
N ILE A 165 -3.41 -0.59 -5.58
CA ILE A 165 -4.60 0.17 -5.95
C ILE A 165 -5.72 -0.81 -6.24
N PHE A 166 -6.87 -0.65 -5.60
CA PHE A 166 -7.99 -1.56 -5.81
C PHE A 166 -9.35 -0.87 -5.62
N LYS A 167 -10.37 -1.42 -6.28
CA LYS A 167 -11.74 -0.91 -6.17
C LYS A 167 -12.30 -1.16 -4.78
N LYS A 168 -12.74 -0.07 -4.11
CA LYS A 168 -13.32 -0.10 -2.78
C LYS A 168 -14.59 -0.95 -2.72
N ASN A 169 -15.50 -0.80 -3.66
CA ASN A 169 -16.76 -1.54 -3.69
C ASN A 169 -16.60 -3.06 -3.84
N ILE A 170 -15.45 -3.52 -4.35
CA ILE A 170 -15.09 -4.95 -4.40
C ILE A 170 -14.46 -5.37 -3.07
N TYR A 171 -13.55 -4.54 -2.54
CA TYR A 171 -12.96 -4.76 -1.22
C TYR A 171 -14.03 -4.96 -0.14
N ASP A 172 -15.06 -4.13 -0.13
CA ASP A 172 -16.15 -4.14 0.85
C ASP A 172 -16.99 -5.44 0.84
N LYS A 173 -16.87 -6.26 -0.22
CA LYS A 173 -17.57 -7.57 -0.31
C LYS A 173 -16.89 -8.66 0.52
N PHE A 174 -15.67 -8.45 1.00
CA PHE A 174 -14.88 -9.47 1.67
C PHE A 174 -14.60 -9.09 3.13
N LYS A 175 -14.41 -10.10 3.97
CA LYS A 175 -13.89 -9.93 5.34
C LYS A 175 -12.40 -10.19 5.34
N TYR A 176 -11.64 -9.39 6.09
CA TYR A 176 -10.18 -9.50 6.20
C TYR A 176 -9.77 -9.79 7.64
N SER A 177 -8.91 -10.79 7.81
CA SER A 177 -8.53 -11.31 9.13
C SER A 177 -7.15 -10.87 9.61
N THR A 178 -6.29 -10.42 8.71
CA THR A 178 -4.91 -10.06 9.01
C THR A 178 -4.75 -8.58 9.36
N ASN A 179 -3.76 -8.26 10.19
CA ASN A 179 -3.47 -6.90 10.65
C ASN A 179 -2.02 -6.47 10.41
N GLY A 180 -1.16 -7.38 9.97
CA GLY A 180 0.27 -7.14 9.72
C GLY A 180 0.57 -6.75 8.27
N PHE A 181 1.81 -7.01 7.86
CA PHE A 181 2.26 -6.85 6.46
C PHE A 181 1.60 -7.86 5.51
N ASP A 182 1.06 -8.93 6.03
CA ASP A 182 0.33 -9.97 5.29
C ASP A 182 -1.07 -9.54 4.84
N PHE A 183 -1.60 -8.42 5.36
CA PHE A 183 -2.89 -7.87 4.95
C PHE A 183 -2.97 -7.56 3.45
N GLU A 184 -1.94 -6.93 2.90
CA GLU A 184 -1.90 -6.56 1.49
C GLU A 184 -1.93 -7.80 0.57
N PHE A 185 -1.34 -8.91 1.02
CA PHE A 185 -1.42 -10.19 0.33
C PHE A 185 -2.80 -10.84 0.47
N GLU A 186 -3.45 -10.71 1.63
CA GLU A 186 -4.82 -11.19 1.82
C GLU A 186 -5.78 -10.50 0.85
N VAL A 187 -5.66 -9.17 0.68
CA VAL A 187 -6.48 -8.41 -0.26
C VAL A 187 -6.25 -8.90 -1.69
N LEU A 188 -4.99 -8.96 -2.14
CA LEU A 188 -4.63 -9.44 -3.47
C LEU A 188 -5.19 -10.85 -3.74
N CYS A 189 -4.98 -11.79 -2.82
CA CYS A 189 -5.44 -13.17 -2.97
C CYS A 189 -6.97 -13.26 -3.07
N LYS A 190 -7.71 -12.44 -2.29
CA LYS A 190 -9.19 -12.44 -2.35
C LYS A 190 -9.71 -11.90 -3.66
N PHE A 191 -9.13 -10.82 -4.19
CA PHE A 191 -9.47 -10.33 -5.52
C PHE A 191 -9.21 -11.40 -6.60
N ALA A 192 -8.00 -11.95 -6.62
CA ALA A 192 -7.60 -12.96 -7.60
C ALA A 192 -8.46 -14.23 -7.53
N LYS A 193 -8.74 -14.75 -6.32
CA LYS A 193 -9.57 -15.94 -6.10
C LYS A 193 -10.99 -15.79 -6.63
N ASN A 194 -11.55 -14.58 -6.55
CA ASN A 194 -12.90 -14.30 -7.01
C ASN A 194 -12.95 -13.86 -8.48
N GLY A 195 -11.87 -14.08 -9.25
CA GLY A 195 -11.84 -13.86 -10.69
C GLY A 195 -11.69 -12.38 -11.09
N PHE A 196 -11.42 -11.49 -10.18
CA PHE A 196 -11.18 -10.08 -10.51
C PHE A 196 -9.81 -9.91 -11.17
N LYS A 197 -9.77 -9.09 -12.22
CA LYS A 197 -8.54 -8.84 -12.96
C LYS A 197 -7.51 -8.12 -12.10
N VAL A 198 -6.35 -8.78 -11.93
CA VAL A 198 -5.17 -8.25 -11.27
C VAL A 198 -4.13 -7.91 -12.34
N SER A 199 -3.53 -6.73 -12.26
CA SER A 199 -2.50 -6.28 -13.20
C SER A 199 -1.35 -5.62 -12.46
N GLU A 200 -0.27 -5.29 -13.19
CA GLU A 200 0.89 -4.59 -12.67
C GLU A 200 1.22 -3.36 -13.52
N PHE A 201 1.83 -2.35 -12.89
CA PHE A 201 2.43 -1.20 -13.57
C PHE A 201 3.83 -0.94 -13.01
N PRO A 202 4.76 -0.39 -13.81
CA PRO A 202 6.11 -0.11 -13.35
C PRO A 202 6.13 1.11 -12.43
N ILE A 203 6.83 0.99 -11.30
CA ILE A 203 7.09 2.08 -10.35
C ILE A 203 8.57 2.37 -10.21
N GLU A 204 8.90 3.59 -9.82
CA GLU A 204 10.24 3.95 -9.38
C GLU A 204 10.42 3.53 -7.92
N TYR A 205 11.53 2.85 -7.62
CA TYR A 205 11.79 2.26 -6.31
C TYR A 205 13.10 2.77 -5.73
N HIS A 206 13.02 3.38 -4.55
CA HIS A 206 14.14 3.92 -3.80
C HIS A 206 14.26 3.19 -2.46
N PRO A 207 14.92 2.02 -2.43
CA PRO A 207 14.96 1.17 -1.23
C PRO A 207 15.70 1.86 -0.08
N ARG A 208 15.12 1.78 1.11
CA ARG A 208 15.80 2.17 2.36
C ARG A 208 16.85 1.15 2.77
N SER A 209 17.94 1.63 3.38
CA SER A 209 18.91 0.79 4.08
C SER A 209 18.34 0.32 5.44
N PHE A 210 19.02 -0.65 6.07
CA PHE A 210 18.67 -1.05 7.44
C PHE A 210 18.94 0.06 8.45
N GLU A 211 19.93 0.92 8.22
CA GLU A 211 20.26 2.09 9.03
C GLU A 211 19.16 3.16 8.96
N GLU A 212 18.43 3.22 7.84
CA GLU A 212 17.29 4.10 7.63
C GLU A 212 15.97 3.55 8.19
N GLY A 213 16.00 2.50 9.02
CA GLY A 213 14.85 2.03 9.79
C GLY A 213 13.92 1.04 9.07
N LYS A 214 14.43 0.20 8.16
CA LYS A 214 13.66 -0.87 7.52
C LYS A 214 13.04 -1.82 8.56
N LYS A 215 11.72 -1.89 8.64
CA LYS A 215 10.98 -2.65 9.68
C LYS A 215 10.63 -4.07 9.32
N LEU A 216 10.57 -4.40 8.02
CA LEU A 216 10.18 -5.73 7.55
C LEU A 216 11.24 -6.79 7.93
N ARG A 217 10.84 -7.78 8.71
CA ARG A 217 11.65 -8.91 9.12
C ARG A 217 11.42 -10.08 8.16
N ALA A 218 12.33 -10.23 7.17
CA ALA A 218 12.14 -11.12 6.02
C ALA A 218 11.67 -12.54 6.37
N PHE A 219 12.22 -13.18 7.42
CA PHE A 219 11.83 -14.54 7.80
C PHE A 219 10.49 -14.59 8.54
N LYS A 220 10.30 -13.73 9.55
CA LYS A 220 9.08 -13.75 10.36
C LYS A 220 7.87 -13.33 9.55
N ASP A 221 7.98 -12.19 8.88
CA ASP A 221 6.87 -11.65 8.08
C ASP A 221 6.61 -12.51 6.84
N GLY A 222 7.68 -13.07 6.23
CA GLY A 222 7.56 -14.02 5.13
C GLY A 222 6.76 -15.28 5.49
N PHE A 223 6.94 -15.82 6.69
CA PHE A 223 6.15 -16.96 7.17
C PHE A 223 4.65 -16.61 7.32
N TYR A 224 4.33 -15.45 7.91
CA TYR A 224 2.95 -15.00 8.02
C TYR A 224 2.31 -14.74 6.66
N ILE A 225 3.05 -14.15 5.73
CA ILE A 225 2.60 -13.93 4.35
C ILE A 225 2.29 -15.27 3.67
N LEU A 226 3.18 -16.25 3.75
CA LEU A 226 2.98 -17.58 3.19
C LEU A 226 1.73 -18.25 3.76
N LYS A 227 1.58 -18.23 5.11
CA LYS A 227 0.39 -18.74 5.79
C LYS A 227 -0.89 -18.07 5.28
N THR A 228 -0.87 -16.76 5.09
CA THR A 228 -2.01 -15.99 4.62
C THR A 228 -2.36 -16.32 3.17
N ILE A 229 -1.38 -16.50 2.28
CA ILE A 229 -1.60 -16.92 0.90
C ILE A 229 -2.28 -18.30 0.87
N VAL A 230 -1.74 -19.28 1.59
CA VAL A 230 -2.29 -20.64 1.63
C VAL A 230 -3.69 -20.64 2.27
N LYS A 231 -3.88 -19.91 3.39
CA LYS A 231 -5.18 -19.77 4.05
C LYS A 231 -6.23 -19.15 3.11
N SER A 232 -5.84 -18.11 2.37
CA SER A 232 -6.74 -17.45 1.39
C SER A 232 -7.13 -18.37 0.24
N TYR A 233 -6.29 -19.33 -0.12
CA TYR A 233 -6.61 -20.34 -1.12
C TYR A 233 -7.60 -21.39 -0.57
N LEU A 234 -7.36 -21.90 0.64
CA LEU A 234 -8.12 -23.02 1.22
C LEU A 234 -9.50 -22.60 1.75
N ILE A 235 -9.64 -21.42 2.35
CA ILE A 235 -10.90 -20.97 2.96
C ILE A 235 -11.79 -20.36 1.89
N LYS A 236 -13.02 -20.85 1.76
CA LYS A 236 -14.06 -20.30 0.87
C LYS A 236 -14.56 -18.94 1.35
#